data_40d768782430eb2c0ad1df9a94e283fb
#
_entry.id   40d768782430eb2c0ad1df9a94e283fb
#
_cell.length_a   1.000
_cell.length_b   1.000
_cell.length_c   1.000
_cell.angle_alpha   90.00
_cell.angle_beta   90.00
_cell.angle_gamma   90.00
#
_symmetry.space_group_name_H-M   'P 1'
#
loop_
_entity.id
_entity.type
_entity.pdbx_description
1 polymer ?
#
loop_
_entity_poly.entity_id
_entity_poly.type
_entity_poly.pdbx_seq_one_letter_code
_entity_poly.pdbx_strand_id
1 'polypeptide(L)'
;MRMVDLIEKKRDGGVLTDDEIRFIVRGFTDGSIPDYQMSAFAMTVFYKGMTDHETAVLTDAMMHSGDTVDLSRFGDKSVDKHSTGGVGDKTTLIVAPIVSSLGGKMAKMSGRGLGHTGGTVDKLESIPGYQTTLSADAFMRQVEQVGVAVIGQSGNLTPADKKLYALRDVTATIDSLPLITSSIMSKKLAAGAHSIVLDVKIGSGAFMKTLEDGQKLAESMVRIGRACGRNVVAVMSNMDIPLGFYIGNALEVREAVEVLQGHGCPDLTGVCITLAANMLHLCNGWPIEEATKQAQEAISSGRAFEQMKRWIAAQGGDVAVLDNVDLLPQASVQYELKAPQAGYIHHMDAQKIGESSAILGAGRKTKDDVIDPAAGIVLKEKTGAKVVQGQTLAVLHTDRPETLADAERVFLEAIRWGADVPAAQPLIYGIVTE
;
A
#
# COMPACT_ATOMS: atom_id res chain seq x y z
N MET A 1 30.61 22.82 5.80
CA MET A 1 29.58 22.81 4.76
C MET A 1 28.47 23.79 5.15
N ARG A 2 27.96 24.58 4.21
CA ARG A 2 26.75 25.41 4.43
C ARG A 2 25.66 24.89 3.51
N MET A 3 24.44 24.81 4.01
CA MET A 3 23.30 24.26 3.24
C MET A 3 23.04 25.07 1.94
N VAL A 4 23.22 26.39 1.99
CA VAL A 4 23.02 27.25 0.81
C VAL A 4 23.94 26.88 -0.36
N ASP A 5 25.21 26.55 -0.09
CA ASP A 5 26.17 26.16 -1.14
C ASP A 5 25.75 24.85 -1.83
N LEU A 6 25.16 23.92 -1.06
CA LEU A 6 24.66 22.65 -1.57
C LEU A 6 23.39 22.82 -2.43
N ILE A 7 22.49 23.72 -2.01
CA ILE A 7 21.32 24.12 -2.78
C ILE A 7 21.76 24.72 -4.13
N GLU A 8 22.73 25.68 -4.10
CA GLU A 8 23.28 26.31 -5.31
C GLU A 8 23.91 25.28 -6.23
N LYS A 9 24.78 24.40 -5.68
CA LYS A 9 25.41 23.33 -6.45
C LYS A 9 24.39 22.45 -7.16
N LYS A 10 23.32 22.03 -6.47
CA LYS A 10 22.27 21.19 -7.05
C LYS A 10 21.40 21.96 -8.04
N ARG A 11 21.06 23.23 -7.74
CA ARG A 11 20.32 24.14 -8.64
C ARG A 11 21.01 24.29 -9.99
N ASP A 12 22.34 24.39 -9.98
CA ASP A 12 23.14 24.61 -11.16
C ASP A 12 23.50 23.30 -11.91
N GLY A 13 22.91 22.16 -11.45
CA GLY A 13 23.03 20.83 -12.08
C GLY A 13 24.23 20.02 -11.59
N GLY A 14 24.89 20.45 -10.51
CA GLY A 14 25.99 19.69 -9.89
C GLY A 14 25.50 18.41 -9.21
N VAL A 15 26.39 17.42 -9.12
CA VAL A 15 26.19 16.16 -8.41
C VAL A 15 26.73 16.31 -6.98
N LEU A 16 25.90 15.96 -5.99
CA LEU A 16 26.29 15.98 -4.59
C LEU A 16 27.15 14.77 -4.24
N THR A 17 28.12 14.96 -3.36
CA THR A 17 28.90 13.87 -2.79
C THR A 17 28.14 13.16 -1.68
N ASP A 18 28.59 11.97 -1.30
CA ASP A 18 28.01 11.19 -0.19
C ASP A 18 28.00 11.99 1.12
N ASP A 19 29.10 12.67 1.43
CA ASP A 19 29.22 13.48 2.65
C ASP A 19 28.27 14.69 2.65
N GLU A 20 28.05 15.31 1.48
CA GLU A 20 27.11 16.41 1.30
C GLU A 20 25.67 15.94 1.55
N ILE A 21 25.27 14.78 1.00
CA ILE A 21 23.94 14.22 1.20
C ILE A 21 23.75 13.81 2.69
N ARG A 22 24.71 13.14 3.29
CA ARG A 22 24.67 12.75 4.71
C ARG A 22 24.61 13.98 5.62
N PHE A 23 25.31 15.06 5.29
CA PHE A 23 25.21 16.33 6.00
C PHE A 23 23.80 16.91 5.94
N ILE A 24 23.17 16.93 4.76
CA ILE A 24 21.81 17.44 4.58
C ILE A 24 20.81 16.62 5.43
N VAL A 25 20.86 15.29 5.33
CA VAL A 25 19.92 14.42 6.07
C VAL A 25 20.08 14.58 7.57
N ARG A 26 21.33 14.56 8.06
CA ARG A 26 21.62 14.73 9.51
C ARG A 26 21.14 16.08 10.00
N GLY A 27 21.55 17.16 9.33
CA GLY A 27 21.23 18.51 9.76
C GLY A 27 19.74 18.83 9.67
N PHE A 28 19.01 18.24 8.73
CA PHE A 28 17.55 18.36 8.69
C PHE A 28 16.88 17.56 9.80
N THR A 29 17.40 16.38 10.12
CA THR A 29 16.85 15.52 11.18
C THR A 29 17.02 16.14 12.56
N ASP A 30 18.21 16.66 12.88
CA ASP A 30 18.52 17.29 14.17
C ASP A 30 18.04 18.75 14.30
N GLY A 31 17.57 19.35 13.19
CA GLY A 31 17.01 20.71 13.16
C GLY A 31 18.05 21.82 12.95
N SER A 32 19.33 21.50 12.70
CA SER A 32 20.37 22.49 12.36
C SER A 32 20.19 23.05 10.94
N ILE A 33 19.51 22.33 10.07
CA ILE A 33 19.03 22.81 8.76
C ILE A 33 17.54 23.13 8.88
N PRO A 34 17.13 24.39 8.71
CA PRO A 34 15.73 24.80 8.85
C PRO A 34 14.88 24.40 7.65
N ASP A 35 13.56 24.31 7.87
CA ASP A 35 12.57 23.85 6.90
C ASP A 35 12.61 24.65 5.58
N TYR A 36 12.85 25.97 5.62
CA TYR A 36 12.91 26.77 4.39
C TYR A 36 14.10 26.42 3.49
N GLN A 37 15.25 26.04 4.08
CA GLN A 37 16.40 25.57 3.29
C GLN A 37 16.14 24.17 2.73
N MET A 38 15.54 23.29 3.53
CA MET A 38 15.19 21.95 3.05
C MET A 38 14.10 21.99 1.99
N SER A 39 13.14 22.92 2.08
CA SER A 39 12.13 23.16 1.06
C SER A 39 12.75 23.62 -0.25
N ALA A 40 13.71 24.57 -0.20
CA ALA A 40 14.45 25.00 -1.38
C ALA A 40 15.25 23.84 -2.02
N PHE A 41 15.89 22.99 -1.20
CA PHE A 41 16.59 21.82 -1.67
C PHE A 41 15.63 20.81 -2.34
N ALA A 42 14.49 20.50 -1.71
CA ALA A 42 13.49 19.59 -2.27
C ALA A 42 12.96 20.09 -3.63
N MET A 43 12.73 21.41 -3.78
CA MET A 43 12.32 22.01 -5.04
C MET A 43 13.45 21.94 -6.08
N THR A 44 14.70 22.10 -5.66
CA THR A 44 15.86 21.93 -6.56
C THR A 44 15.95 20.50 -7.08
N VAL A 45 15.77 19.51 -6.21
CA VAL A 45 15.72 18.09 -6.60
C VAL A 45 14.53 17.81 -7.50
N PHE A 46 13.38 18.43 -7.27
CA PHE A 46 12.20 18.29 -8.11
C PHE A 46 12.50 18.66 -9.57
N TYR A 47 13.19 19.77 -9.81
CA TYR A 47 13.49 20.24 -11.17
C TYR A 47 14.75 19.64 -11.80
N LYS A 48 15.77 19.34 -10.98
CA LYS A 48 17.08 18.89 -11.48
C LYS A 48 17.28 17.38 -11.37
N GLY A 49 16.45 16.72 -10.59
CA GLY A 49 16.58 15.30 -10.29
C GLY A 49 17.79 14.99 -9.39
N MET A 50 18.04 13.73 -9.19
CA MET A 50 19.24 13.15 -8.57
C MET A 50 19.70 11.97 -9.43
N THR A 51 20.99 11.69 -9.42
CA THR A 51 21.52 10.47 -9.99
C THR A 51 21.08 9.25 -9.17
N ASP A 52 21.16 8.05 -9.72
CA ASP A 52 20.86 6.82 -8.97
C ASP A 52 21.76 6.69 -7.74
N HIS A 53 23.04 7.08 -7.85
CA HIS A 53 23.97 7.07 -6.72
C HIS A 53 23.55 8.08 -5.62
N GLU A 54 23.25 9.33 -5.99
CA GLU A 54 22.74 10.32 -5.02
C GLU A 54 21.46 9.82 -4.33
N THR A 55 20.54 9.20 -5.09
CA THR A 55 19.29 8.67 -4.57
C THR A 55 19.54 7.50 -3.60
N ALA A 56 20.50 6.62 -3.92
CA ALA A 56 20.89 5.52 -3.04
C ALA A 56 21.50 6.03 -1.72
N VAL A 57 22.38 7.02 -1.79
CA VAL A 57 23.01 7.63 -0.60
C VAL A 57 21.98 8.37 0.25
N LEU A 58 21.04 9.09 -0.38
CA LEU A 58 19.91 9.73 0.33
C LEU A 58 19.05 8.69 1.05
N THR A 59 18.72 7.60 0.37
CA THR A 59 17.94 6.49 0.92
C THR A 59 18.64 5.84 2.12
N ASP A 60 19.92 5.55 1.99
CA ASP A 60 20.75 4.98 3.06
C ASP A 60 20.85 5.93 4.27
N ALA A 61 21.11 7.23 4.03
CA ALA A 61 21.18 8.22 5.09
C ALA A 61 19.84 8.38 5.84
N MET A 62 18.72 8.35 5.11
CA MET A 62 17.38 8.40 5.72
C MET A 62 17.06 7.11 6.48
N MET A 63 17.43 5.93 5.96
CA MET A 63 17.30 4.64 6.63
C MET A 63 18.01 4.65 8.00
N HIS A 64 19.23 5.16 8.06
CA HIS A 64 20.05 5.21 9.29
C HIS A 64 19.78 6.44 10.16
N SER A 65 18.78 7.26 9.86
CA SER A 65 18.41 8.41 10.70
C SER A 65 17.71 8.04 12.00
N GLY A 66 17.25 6.79 12.14
CA GLY A 66 16.55 6.27 13.30
C GLY A 66 16.80 4.78 13.52
N ASP A 67 15.82 4.11 14.12
CA ASP A 67 15.91 2.67 14.40
C ASP A 67 15.83 1.82 13.13
N THR A 68 16.56 0.71 13.15
CA THR A 68 16.47 -0.34 12.12
C THR A 68 16.15 -1.68 12.77
N VAL A 69 15.46 -2.54 12.02
CA VAL A 69 15.11 -3.89 12.48
C VAL A 69 16.11 -4.89 11.91
N ASP A 70 16.72 -5.69 12.77
CA ASP A 70 17.59 -6.78 12.34
C ASP A 70 16.78 -8.08 12.15
N LEU A 71 16.61 -8.46 10.89
CA LEU A 71 15.96 -9.72 10.48
C LEU A 71 16.95 -10.77 9.98
N SER A 72 18.25 -10.57 10.19
CA SER A 72 19.32 -11.48 9.70
C SER A 72 19.14 -12.93 10.14
N ARG A 73 18.53 -13.15 11.32
CA ARG A 73 18.20 -14.50 11.84
C ARG A 73 17.27 -15.31 10.92
N PHE A 74 16.50 -14.65 10.07
CA PHE A 74 15.60 -15.31 9.13
C PHE A 74 16.22 -15.52 7.74
N GLY A 75 17.38 -14.93 7.48
CA GLY A 75 18.10 -15.05 6.19
C GLY A 75 17.18 -14.77 4.99
N ASP A 76 17.30 -15.60 3.97
CA ASP A 76 16.52 -15.49 2.72
C ASP A 76 15.00 -15.64 2.94
N LYS A 77 14.56 -16.25 4.05
CA LYS A 77 13.13 -16.38 4.37
C LYS A 77 12.48 -15.04 4.72
N SER A 78 13.28 -14.01 5.06
CA SER A 78 12.77 -12.67 5.36
C SER A 78 12.33 -11.95 4.09
N VAL A 79 11.02 -11.72 3.95
CA VAL A 79 10.43 -11.04 2.79
C VAL A 79 9.34 -10.07 3.22
N ASP A 80 9.29 -8.88 2.62
CA ASP A 80 8.21 -7.90 2.81
C ASP A 80 7.56 -7.53 1.48
N LYS A 81 6.33 -7.04 1.56
CA LYS A 81 5.57 -6.49 0.45
C LYS A 81 5.21 -5.04 0.74
N HIS A 82 5.46 -4.17 -0.22
CA HIS A 82 5.02 -2.78 -0.14
C HIS A 82 4.13 -2.42 -1.32
N SER A 83 3.02 -1.74 -1.05
CA SER A 83 2.19 -1.12 -2.08
C SER A 83 2.39 0.38 -2.08
N THR A 84 2.39 0.99 -3.26
CA THR A 84 2.39 2.45 -3.40
C THR A 84 1.06 3.09 -3.02
N GLY A 85 0.05 2.26 -2.69
CA GLY A 85 -1.27 2.69 -2.23
C GLY A 85 -2.32 2.70 -3.33
N GLY A 86 -3.55 2.43 -2.94
CA GLY A 86 -4.68 2.38 -3.86
C GLY A 86 -6.01 2.20 -3.14
N VAL A 87 -7.07 2.07 -3.91
CA VAL A 87 -8.46 1.92 -3.45
C VAL A 87 -8.85 0.44 -3.47
N GLY A 88 -9.30 -0.07 -2.31
CA GLY A 88 -9.56 -1.50 -2.15
C GLY A 88 -8.27 -2.34 -2.04
N ASP A 89 -7.12 -1.73 -1.73
CA ASP A 89 -5.84 -2.44 -1.61
C ASP A 89 -5.73 -3.17 -0.26
N LYS A 90 -6.34 -4.33 -0.19
CA LYS A 90 -6.27 -5.29 0.92
C LYS A 90 -5.27 -6.40 0.69
N THR A 91 -4.42 -6.30 -0.32
CA THR A 91 -3.50 -7.35 -0.76
C THR A 91 -2.60 -7.88 0.36
N THR A 92 -2.20 -7.04 1.33
CA THR A 92 -1.41 -7.51 2.49
C THR A 92 -2.13 -8.56 3.33
N LEU A 93 -3.46 -8.40 3.53
CA LEU A 93 -4.26 -9.33 4.34
C LEU A 93 -4.35 -10.74 3.71
N ILE A 94 -4.18 -10.82 2.39
CA ILE A 94 -4.24 -12.06 1.61
C ILE A 94 -2.85 -12.64 1.39
N VAL A 95 -1.90 -11.81 0.97
CA VAL A 95 -0.54 -12.23 0.62
C VAL A 95 0.25 -12.69 1.86
N ALA A 96 0.08 -12.01 2.99
CA ALA A 96 0.83 -12.35 4.21
C ALA A 96 0.55 -13.78 4.71
N PRO A 97 -0.71 -14.23 4.84
CA PRO A 97 -0.97 -15.62 5.23
C PRO A 97 -0.57 -16.64 4.16
N ILE A 98 -0.70 -16.33 2.86
CA ILE A 98 -0.22 -17.23 1.79
C ILE A 98 1.28 -17.48 1.96
N VAL A 99 2.08 -16.40 1.98
CA VAL A 99 3.54 -16.48 2.02
C VAL A 99 4.04 -17.10 3.32
N SER A 100 3.46 -16.71 4.45
CA SER A 100 3.88 -17.26 5.75
C SER A 100 3.47 -18.72 5.95
N SER A 101 2.37 -19.18 5.36
CA SER A 101 1.97 -20.60 5.37
C SER A 101 2.94 -21.51 4.60
N LEU A 102 3.73 -20.92 3.70
CA LEU A 102 4.70 -21.59 2.85
C LEU A 102 6.16 -21.30 3.26
N GLY A 103 6.37 -20.84 4.49
CA GLY A 103 7.68 -20.69 5.13
C GLY A 103 8.35 -19.33 5.02
N GLY A 104 7.75 -18.37 4.32
CA GLY A 104 8.22 -16.98 4.33
C GLY A 104 8.07 -16.35 5.72
N LYS A 105 8.99 -15.42 6.07
CA LYS A 105 8.98 -14.67 7.33
C LYS A 105 8.71 -13.20 7.05
N MET A 106 7.54 -12.74 7.43
CA MET A 106 7.05 -11.41 7.12
C MET A 106 6.95 -10.53 8.37
N ALA A 107 7.98 -9.74 8.62
CA ALA A 107 8.03 -8.74 9.69
C ALA A 107 7.61 -7.38 9.12
N LYS A 108 6.30 -7.10 9.10
CA LYS A 108 5.77 -5.96 8.37
C LYS A 108 5.44 -4.77 9.26
N MET A 109 5.99 -3.61 8.90
CA MET A 109 5.55 -2.32 9.42
C MET A 109 4.73 -1.60 8.37
N SER A 110 3.53 -1.15 8.74
CA SER A 110 2.57 -0.52 7.83
C SER A 110 2.05 0.80 8.36
N GLY A 111 1.59 1.66 7.45
CA GLY A 111 0.99 2.95 7.79
C GLY A 111 -0.53 2.88 7.95
N ARG A 112 -1.07 3.98 8.47
CA ARG A 112 -2.51 4.29 8.43
C ARG A 112 -2.89 4.90 7.09
N GLY A 113 -4.16 4.81 6.73
CA GLY A 113 -4.71 5.46 5.55
C GLY A 113 -4.84 6.97 5.72
N LEU A 114 -4.71 7.68 4.61
CA LEU A 114 -4.99 9.11 4.52
C LEU A 114 -5.59 9.43 3.14
N GLY A 115 -6.54 10.38 3.11
CA GLY A 115 -7.24 10.74 1.88
C GLY A 115 -8.12 9.58 1.36
N HIS A 116 -8.01 9.30 0.07
CA HIS A 116 -8.80 8.29 -0.63
C HIS A 116 -8.23 6.86 -0.52
N THR A 117 -7.04 6.67 0.09
CA THR A 117 -6.41 5.35 0.24
C THR A 117 -6.64 4.77 1.63
N GLY A 118 -6.98 3.48 1.71
CA GLY A 118 -7.13 2.77 2.98
C GLY A 118 -5.80 2.29 3.55
N GLY A 119 -5.62 2.36 4.89
CA GLY A 119 -4.43 1.87 5.59
C GLY A 119 -4.54 0.41 6.02
N THR A 120 -3.48 -0.38 5.88
CA THR A 120 -3.46 -1.77 6.35
C THR A 120 -3.68 -1.86 7.87
N VAL A 121 -3.14 -0.90 8.64
CA VAL A 121 -3.31 -0.82 10.08
C VAL A 121 -4.78 -0.61 10.44
N ASP A 122 -5.45 0.31 9.76
CA ASP A 122 -6.87 0.62 10.02
C ASP A 122 -7.79 -0.57 9.72
N LYS A 123 -7.48 -1.35 8.68
CA LYS A 123 -8.20 -2.59 8.34
C LYS A 123 -8.04 -3.64 9.42
N LEU A 124 -6.80 -3.86 9.90
CA LEU A 124 -6.53 -4.82 10.96
C LEU A 124 -7.17 -4.41 12.31
N GLU A 125 -7.20 -3.10 12.61
CA GLU A 125 -7.86 -2.57 13.80
C GLU A 125 -9.39 -2.70 13.75
N SER A 126 -9.99 -2.96 12.60
CA SER A 126 -11.43 -3.31 12.50
C SER A 126 -11.74 -4.72 12.99
N ILE A 127 -10.71 -5.56 13.18
CA ILE A 127 -10.83 -6.87 13.82
C ILE A 127 -10.80 -6.67 15.34
N PRO A 128 -11.86 -7.01 16.08
CA PRO A 128 -11.92 -6.82 17.52
C PRO A 128 -10.70 -7.41 18.24
N GLY A 129 -10.08 -6.63 19.11
CA GLY A 129 -8.94 -7.04 19.93
C GLY A 129 -7.57 -7.05 19.23
N TYR A 130 -7.51 -6.88 17.90
CA TYR A 130 -6.23 -6.92 17.18
C TYR A 130 -5.30 -5.78 17.61
N GLN A 131 -4.06 -6.13 17.94
CA GLN A 131 -3.05 -5.18 18.41
C GLN A 131 -2.06 -4.83 17.31
N THR A 132 -2.02 -3.54 16.96
CA THR A 132 -1.09 -2.99 15.96
C THR A 132 0.20 -2.45 16.58
N THR A 133 0.35 -2.54 17.90
CA THR A 133 1.55 -2.15 18.63
C THR A 133 2.06 -3.34 19.43
N LEU A 134 3.29 -3.76 19.15
CA LEU A 134 4.00 -4.82 19.87
C LEU A 134 5.37 -4.30 20.31
N SER A 135 5.90 -4.84 21.43
CA SER A 135 7.32 -4.63 21.74
C SER A 135 8.21 -5.30 20.68
N ALA A 136 9.43 -4.82 20.50
CA ALA A 136 10.38 -5.41 19.54
C ALA A 136 10.55 -6.92 19.74
N ASP A 137 10.67 -7.37 20.99
CA ASP A 137 10.81 -8.80 21.32
C ASP A 137 9.55 -9.60 20.99
N ALA A 138 8.35 -9.06 21.27
CA ALA A 138 7.10 -9.73 20.95
C ALA A 138 6.90 -9.82 19.43
N PHE A 139 7.21 -8.75 18.70
CA PHE A 139 7.19 -8.72 17.25
C PHE A 139 8.10 -9.78 16.64
N MET A 140 9.35 -9.85 17.08
CA MET A 140 10.32 -10.82 16.58
C MET A 140 9.93 -12.27 16.92
N ARG A 141 9.48 -12.54 18.17
CA ARG A 141 9.00 -13.88 18.56
C ARG A 141 7.81 -14.33 17.72
N GLN A 142 6.87 -13.44 17.43
CA GLN A 142 5.73 -13.79 16.61
C GLN A 142 6.13 -14.12 15.17
N VAL A 143 7.01 -13.34 14.55
CA VAL A 143 7.52 -13.66 13.20
C VAL A 143 8.23 -15.01 13.19
N GLU A 144 8.99 -15.34 14.24
CA GLU A 144 9.66 -16.63 14.37
C GLU A 144 8.66 -17.78 14.46
N GLN A 145 7.65 -17.69 15.34
CA GLN A 145 6.70 -18.76 15.66
C GLN A 145 5.58 -18.89 14.63
N VAL A 146 5.03 -17.76 14.20
CA VAL A 146 3.84 -17.70 13.32
C VAL A 146 4.21 -17.47 11.86
N GLY A 147 5.35 -16.83 11.61
CA GLY A 147 5.80 -16.48 10.25
C GLY A 147 5.39 -15.08 9.81
N VAL A 148 4.45 -14.43 10.48
CA VAL A 148 3.98 -13.11 10.14
C VAL A 148 3.61 -12.28 11.37
N ALA A 149 3.96 -11.00 11.34
CA ALA A 149 3.42 -9.97 12.23
C ALA A 149 3.29 -8.65 11.46
N VAL A 150 2.18 -7.94 11.65
CA VAL A 150 1.93 -6.63 11.03
C VAL A 150 1.63 -5.62 12.11
N ILE A 151 2.49 -4.60 12.22
CA ILE A 151 2.35 -3.53 13.22
C ILE A 151 2.35 -2.15 12.57
N GLY A 152 1.91 -1.15 13.31
CA GLY A 152 2.09 0.25 12.96
C GLY A 152 3.58 0.62 12.92
N GLN A 153 3.95 1.63 12.16
CA GLN A 153 5.32 2.14 12.13
C GLN A 153 5.69 2.72 13.50
N SER A 154 6.87 2.37 14.02
CA SER A 154 7.39 3.02 15.23
C SER A 154 7.70 4.49 14.95
N GLY A 155 7.54 5.33 15.98
CA GLY A 155 7.76 6.78 15.85
C GLY A 155 9.20 7.16 15.48
N ASN A 156 10.16 6.25 15.69
CA ASN A 156 11.59 6.46 15.45
C ASN A 156 12.12 5.72 14.19
N LEU A 157 11.25 5.06 13.44
CA LEU A 157 11.64 4.48 12.14
C LEU A 157 11.78 5.62 11.11
N THR A 158 12.99 5.81 10.57
CA THR A 158 13.31 6.81 9.54
C THR A 158 12.77 8.24 9.85
N PRO A 159 13.14 8.86 10.98
CA PRO A 159 12.64 10.19 11.35
C PRO A 159 12.96 11.28 10.33
N ALA A 160 14.07 11.17 9.59
CA ALA A 160 14.41 12.05 8.48
C ALA A 160 13.32 12.02 7.38
N ASP A 161 12.87 10.83 6.99
CA ASP A 161 11.80 10.69 6.00
C ASP A 161 10.47 11.25 6.51
N LYS A 162 10.11 10.95 7.75
CA LYS A 162 8.88 11.47 8.35
C LYS A 162 8.81 12.99 8.29
N LYS A 163 9.92 13.65 8.65
CA LYS A 163 10.03 15.12 8.64
C LYS A 163 10.03 15.68 7.21
N LEU A 164 10.80 15.04 6.31
CA LEU A 164 10.89 15.46 4.92
C LEU A 164 9.57 15.27 4.16
N TYR A 165 8.89 14.15 4.38
CA TYR A 165 7.59 13.90 3.76
C TYR A 165 6.55 14.93 4.19
N ALA A 166 6.48 15.25 5.50
CA ALA A 166 5.58 16.27 6.01
C ALA A 166 5.85 17.67 5.42
N LEU A 167 7.12 18.00 5.15
CA LEU A 167 7.50 19.24 4.49
C LEU A 167 7.08 19.22 3.01
N ARG A 168 7.32 18.12 2.31
CA ARG A 168 6.98 17.97 0.88
C ARG A 168 5.48 18.06 0.62
N ASP A 169 4.68 17.55 1.55
CA ASP A 169 3.21 17.56 1.46
C ASP A 169 2.63 18.98 1.35
N VAL A 170 3.30 19.97 1.93
CA VAL A 170 2.85 21.38 1.96
C VAL A 170 3.69 22.32 1.08
N THR A 171 4.65 21.78 0.31
CA THR A 171 5.56 22.58 -0.54
C THR A 171 5.52 22.20 -2.02
N ALA A 172 4.52 21.40 -2.44
CA ALA A 172 4.33 20.96 -3.83
C ALA A 172 5.57 20.21 -4.40
N THR A 173 6.24 19.40 -3.59
CA THR A 173 7.43 18.63 -3.99
C THR A 173 7.24 17.10 -3.83
N ILE A 174 5.97 16.65 -3.66
CA ILE A 174 5.66 15.23 -3.51
C ILE A 174 6.02 14.43 -4.76
N ASP A 175 5.74 14.96 -5.96
CA ASP A 175 5.86 14.22 -7.23
C ASP A 175 7.30 14.07 -7.74
N SER A 176 8.31 14.36 -6.92
CA SER A 176 9.72 14.16 -7.26
C SER A 176 10.11 12.68 -7.19
N LEU A 177 10.43 12.06 -8.32
CA LEU A 177 10.78 10.64 -8.42
C LEU A 177 11.91 10.20 -7.46
N PRO A 178 13.07 10.89 -7.37
CA PRO A 178 14.12 10.52 -6.42
C PRO A 178 13.63 10.58 -4.96
N LEU A 179 12.83 11.60 -4.62
CA LEU A 179 12.34 11.76 -3.26
C LEU A 179 11.22 10.76 -2.91
N ILE A 180 10.38 10.35 -3.87
CA ILE A 180 9.42 9.25 -3.69
C ILE A 180 10.17 7.94 -3.46
N THR A 181 11.13 7.63 -4.33
CA THR A 181 11.95 6.42 -4.24
C THR A 181 12.66 6.33 -2.88
N SER A 182 13.35 7.38 -2.47
CA SER A 182 14.07 7.42 -1.19
C SER A 182 13.13 7.29 0.01
N SER A 183 11.96 7.95 -0.03
CA SER A 183 10.96 7.86 1.03
C SER A 183 10.42 6.43 1.20
N ILE A 184 10.08 5.76 0.12
CA ILE A 184 9.57 4.38 0.17
C ILE A 184 10.67 3.43 0.61
N MET A 185 11.83 3.48 -0.06
CA MET A 185 12.90 2.51 0.13
C MET A 185 13.58 2.65 1.49
N SER A 186 13.80 3.85 2.02
CA SER A 186 14.39 4.02 3.34
C SER A 186 13.59 3.32 4.45
N LYS A 187 12.25 3.42 4.41
CA LYS A 187 11.37 2.71 5.36
C LYS A 187 11.43 1.19 5.20
N LYS A 188 11.47 0.71 3.96
CA LYS A 188 11.51 -0.74 3.69
C LYS A 188 12.86 -1.35 4.07
N LEU A 189 13.94 -0.63 3.82
CA LEU A 189 15.29 -1.04 4.22
C LEU A 189 15.44 -1.01 5.75
N ALA A 190 14.93 0.04 6.43
CA ALA A 190 14.94 0.14 7.88
C ALA A 190 14.12 -0.98 8.56
N ALA A 191 13.04 -1.46 7.92
CA ALA A 191 12.28 -2.60 8.38
C ALA A 191 13.04 -3.95 8.27
N GLY A 192 14.19 -4.00 7.58
CA GLY A 192 15.18 -5.06 7.66
C GLY A 192 14.96 -6.27 6.76
N ALA A 193 13.89 -6.36 5.96
CA ALA A 193 13.63 -7.52 5.11
C ALA A 193 14.76 -7.75 4.08
N HIS A 194 15.17 -9.01 3.91
CA HIS A 194 16.17 -9.41 2.92
C HIS A 194 15.67 -9.25 1.49
N SER A 195 14.41 -9.61 1.28
CA SER A 195 13.75 -9.52 -0.02
C SER A 195 12.51 -8.62 0.06
N ILE A 196 12.25 -7.83 -0.99
CA ILE A 196 11.14 -6.88 -1.03
C ILE A 196 10.41 -7.03 -2.36
N VAL A 197 9.09 -7.24 -2.30
CA VAL A 197 8.21 -7.14 -3.46
C VAL A 197 7.43 -5.83 -3.38
N LEU A 198 7.60 -5.00 -4.40
CA LEU A 198 6.92 -3.72 -4.54
C LEU A 198 5.69 -3.92 -5.43
N ASP A 199 4.55 -3.45 -4.97
CA ASP A 199 3.30 -3.40 -5.72
C ASP A 199 3.09 -1.96 -6.17
N VAL A 200 3.57 -1.64 -7.39
CA VAL A 200 3.50 -0.30 -7.99
C VAL A 200 2.15 -0.13 -8.65
N LYS A 201 1.27 0.57 -7.98
CA LYS A 201 -0.09 0.85 -8.46
C LYS A 201 -0.06 1.96 -9.52
N ILE A 202 -0.80 1.75 -10.61
CA ILE A 202 -0.88 2.67 -11.77
C ILE A 202 -2.33 2.88 -12.15
N GLY A 203 -2.76 4.13 -12.27
CA GLY A 203 -4.10 4.50 -12.68
C GLY A 203 -4.74 5.58 -11.81
N SER A 204 -6.03 5.83 -12.00
CA SER A 204 -6.76 6.92 -11.34
C SER A 204 -6.69 6.86 -9.81
N GLY A 205 -6.71 5.67 -9.21
CA GLY A 205 -6.63 5.47 -7.76
C GLY A 205 -5.21 5.43 -7.18
N ALA A 206 -4.16 5.63 -7.97
CA ALA A 206 -2.77 5.54 -7.57
C ALA A 206 -2.05 6.89 -7.61
N PHE A 207 -0.84 6.96 -7.03
CA PHE A 207 0.06 8.10 -7.22
C PHE A 207 0.56 8.18 -8.67
N MET A 208 0.97 7.04 -9.25
CA MET A 208 1.40 6.98 -10.65
C MET A 208 0.17 6.90 -11.56
N LYS A 209 -0.02 7.97 -12.34
CA LYS A 209 -1.20 8.07 -13.22
C LYS A 209 -0.95 7.42 -14.58
N THR A 210 0.29 7.32 -15.02
CA THR A 210 0.68 6.76 -16.31
C THR A 210 1.56 5.52 -16.16
N LEU A 211 1.53 4.64 -17.15
CA LEU A 211 2.38 3.45 -17.19
C LEU A 211 3.87 3.85 -17.23
N GLU A 212 4.19 4.92 -17.96
CA GLU A 212 5.57 5.42 -18.07
C GLU A 212 6.14 5.86 -16.71
N ASP A 213 5.37 6.63 -15.92
CA ASP A 213 5.80 7.07 -14.58
C ASP A 213 5.90 5.90 -13.61
N GLY A 214 4.95 4.96 -13.69
CA GLY A 214 4.98 3.72 -12.91
C GLY A 214 6.22 2.86 -13.22
N GLN A 215 6.58 2.73 -14.49
CA GLN A 215 7.78 2.02 -14.94
C GLN A 215 9.05 2.67 -14.38
N LYS A 216 9.19 4.00 -14.53
CA LYS A 216 10.34 4.75 -14.00
C LYS A 216 10.48 4.58 -12.49
N LEU A 217 9.36 4.63 -11.75
CA LEU A 217 9.38 4.43 -10.30
C LEU A 217 9.78 3.00 -9.94
N ALA A 218 9.21 1.99 -10.62
CA ALA A 218 9.52 0.59 -10.39
C ALA A 218 11.01 0.30 -10.60
N GLU A 219 11.57 0.74 -11.74
CA GLU A 219 13.00 0.61 -12.07
C GLU A 219 13.88 1.32 -11.04
N SER A 220 13.54 2.55 -10.67
CA SER A 220 14.31 3.32 -9.68
C SER A 220 14.34 2.58 -8.33
N MET A 221 13.19 2.11 -7.83
CA MET A 221 13.12 1.39 -6.55
C MET A 221 13.87 0.05 -6.59
N VAL A 222 13.81 -0.70 -7.70
CA VAL A 222 14.56 -1.96 -7.86
C VAL A 222 16.06 -1.68 -7.84
N ARG A 223 16.55 -0.71 -8.63
CA ARG A 223 17.97 -0.33 -8.64
C ARG A 223 18.48 0.11 -7.26
N ILE A 224 17.74 1.00 -6.59
CA ILE A 224 18.11 1.49 -5.26
C ILE A 224 18.12 0.37 -4.23
N GLY A 225 17.11 -0.49 -4.23
CA GLY A 225 17.06 -1.62 -3.31
C GLY A 225 18.23 -2.58 -3.49
N ARG A 226 18.61 -2.86 -4.74
CA ARG A 226 19.77 -3.68 -5.06
C ARG A 226 21.09 -3.00 -4.67
N ALA A 227 21.21 -1.70 -4.91
CA ALA A 227 22.39 -0.93 -4.48
C ALA A 227 22.56 -0.96 -2.95
N CYS A 228 21.47 -1.10 -2.20
CA CYS A 228 21.47 -1.29 -0.75
C CYS A 228 21.53 -2.77 -0.31
N GLY A 229 21.89 -3.71 -1.21
CA GLY A 229 22.09 -5.12 -0.90
C GLY A 229 20.82 -5.93 -0.64
N ARG A 230 19.68 -5.54 -1.22
CA ARG A 230 18.39 -6.26 -1.10
C ARG A 230 17.97 -6.88 -2.42
N ASN A 231 17.27 -8.01 -2.33
CA ASN A 231 16.58 -8.58 -3.49
C ASN A 231 15.24 -7.85 -3.65
N VAL A 232 15.07 -7.14 -4.76
CA VAL A 232 13.86 -6.34 -4.99
C VAL A 232 13.24 -6.70 -6.34
N VAL A 233 11.93 -6.89 -6.33
CA VAL A 233 11.08 -7.07 -7.50
C VAL A 233 9.94 -6.07 -7.42
N ALA A 234 9.61 -5.42 -8.53
CA ALA A 234 8.44 -4.55 -8.61
C ALA A 234 7.40 -5.12 -9.59
N VAL A 235 6.19 -5.32 -9.09
CA VAL A 235 5.01 -5.71 -9.86
C VAL A 235 4.19 -4.45 -10.12
N MET A 236 4.01 -4.11 -11.39
CA MET A 236 3.19 -2.98 -11.81
C MET A 236 1.74 -3.44 -11.99
N SER A 237 0.84 -2.99 -11.14
CA SER A 237 -0.55 -3.44 -11.11
C SER A 237 -1.54 -2.31 -11.40
N ASN A 238 -2.66 -2.69 -12.02
CA ASN A 238 -3.72 -1.76 -12.38
C ASN A 238 -4.46 -1.25 -11.14
N MET A 239 -4.57 0.08 -11.02
CA MET A 239 -5.36 0.80 -10.02
C MET A 239 -6.24 1.88 -10.70
N ASP A 240 -6.51 1.72 -11.97
CA ASP A 240 -7.46 2.57 -12.69
C ASP A 240 -8.93 2.17 -12.40
N ILE A 241 -9.09 1.01 -11.79
CA ILE A 241 -10.34 0.45 -11.28
C ILE A 241 -10.08 0.03 -9.83
N PRO A 242 -11.03 0.24 -8.87
CA PRO A 242 -10.88 -0.27 -7.51
C PRO A 242 -10.58 -1.76 -7.48
N LEU A 243 -9.66 -2.19 -6.62
CA LEU A 243 -9.25 -3.60 -6.52
C LEU A 243 -10.23 -4.39 -5.65
N GLY A 244 -10.82 -5.43 -6.20
CA GLY A 244 -11.92 -6.16 -5.58
C GLY A 244 -13.23 -5.35 -5.61
N PHE A 245 -14.17 -5.75 -4.78
CA PHE A 245 -15.52 -5.16 -4.73
C PHE A 245 -15.81 -4.40 -3.44
N TYR A 246 -15.02 -4.58 -2.40
CA TYR A 246 -15.23 -3.99 -1.09
C TYR A 246 -14.20 -2.88 -0.82
N ILE A 247 -14.66 -1.70 -0.46
CA ILE A 247 -13.84 -0.53 -0.15
C ILE A 247 -14.26 -0.01 1.22
N GLY A 248 -13.36 -0.05 2.20
CA GLY A 248 -13.62 0.29 3.60
C GLY A 248 -12.88 -0.69 4.52
N ASN A 249 -12.78 -0.39 5.84
CA ASN A 249 -11.85 -1.13 6.69
C ASN A 249 -12.33 -2.56 6.98
N ALA A 250 -13.44 -2.76 7.68
CA ALA A 250 -14.00 -4.08 7.96
C ALA A 250 -14.50 -4.79 6.69
N LEU A 251 -15.02 -4.02 5.73
CA LEU A 251 -15.45 -4.57 4.44
C LEU A 251 -14.27 -5.20 3.69
N GLU A 252 -13.10 -4.57 3.69
CA GLU A 252 -11.92 -5.13 3.04
C GLU A 252 -11.35 -6.36 3.77
N VAL A 253 -11.49 -6.43 5.11
CA VAL A 253 -11.19 -7.66 5.87
C VAL A 253 -12.11 -8.78 5.44
N ARG A 254 -13.42 -8.51 5.30
CA ARG A 254 -14.41 -9.49 4.83
C ARG A 254 -14.00 -10.06 3.46
N GLU A 255 -13.70 -9.21 2.48
CA GLU A 255 -13.30 -9.67 1.15
C GLU A 255 -11.98 -10.45 1.17
N ALA A 256 -11.02 -10.06 2.03
CA ALA A 256 -9.79 -10.82 2.20
C ALA A 256 -10.05 -12.25 2.74
N VAL A 257 -10.98 -12.40 3.67
CA VAL A 257 -11.43 -13.71 4.16
C VAL A 257 -12.07 -14.52 3.04
N GLU A 258 -12.97 -13.92 2.26
CA GLU A 258 -13.62 -14.58 1.12
C GLU A 258 -12.59 -15.09 0.10
N VAL A 259 -11.54 -14.30 -0.21
CA VAL A 259 -10.44 -14.75 -1.09
C VAL A 259 -9.72 -15.97 -0.51
N LEU A 260 -9.36 -15.93 0.79
CA LEU A 260 -8.63 -17.02 1.44
C LEU A 260 -9.46 -18.29 1.63
N GLN A 261 -10.79 -18.17 1.58
CA GLN A 261 -11.73 -19.30 1.55
C GLN A 261 -12.01 -19.82 0.13
N GLY A 262 -11.38 -19.23 -0.90
CA GLY A 262 -11.56 -19.64 -2.29
C GLY A 262 -12.77 -19.01 -3.01
N HIS A 263 -13.41 -18.02 -2.43
CA HIS A 263 -14.58 -17.32 -2.98
C HIS A 263 -14.23 -15.91 -3.50
N GLY A 264 -12.94 -15.63 -3.71
CA GLY A 264 -12.45 -14.31 -4.12
C GLY A 264 -12.78 -13.95 -5.58
N CYS A 265 -12.91 -12.66 -5.82
CA CYS A 265 -13.03 -12.13 -7.18
C CYS A 265 -11.72 -12.29 -7.97
N PRO A 266 -11.79 -12.43 -9.30
CA PRO A 266 -10.62 -12.76 -10.12
C PRO A 266 -9.50 -11.71 -10.09
N ASP A 267 -9.83 -10.41 -10.09
CA ASP A 267 -8.85 -9.32 -10.12
C ASP A 267 -8.02 -9.26 -8.82
N LEU A 268 -8.67 -9.23 -7.67
CA LEU A 268 -7.99 -9.21 -6.37
C LEU A 268 -7.17 -10.49 -6.16
N THR A 269 -7.77 -11.65 -6.46
CA THR A 269 -7.09 -12.94 -6.34
C THR A 269 -5.87 -13.00 -7.26
N GLY A 270 -6.00 -12.56 -8.52
CA GLY A 270 -4.91 -12.56 -9.50
C GLY A 270 -3.73 -11.69 -9.07
N VAL A 271 -4.00 -10.46 -8.60
CA VAL A 271 -2.93 -9.59 -8.05
C VAL A 271 -2.25 -10.24 -6.85
N CYS A 272 -3.03 -10.77 -5.91
CA CYS A 272 -2.48 -11.41 -4.70
C CYS A 272 -1.62 -12.63 -5.01
N ILE A 273 -2.05 -13.50 -5.94
CA ILE A 273 -1.25 -14.65 -6.37
C ILE A 273 0.05 -14.19 -7.03
N THR A 274 0.01 -13.16 -7.91
CA THR A 274 1.21 -12.63 -8.56
C THR A 274 2.20 -12.10 -7.53
N LEU A 275 1.73 -11.32 -6.55
CA LEU A 275 2.57 -10.79 -5.48
C LEU A 275 3.15 -11.90 -4.60
N ALA A 276 2.31 -12.85 -4.17
CA ALA A 276 2.73 -13.99 -3.35
C ALA A 276 3.75 -14.87 -4.07
N ALA A 277 3.54 -15.15 -5.38
CA ALA A 277 4.47 -15.93 -6.18
C ALA A 277 5.85 -15.29 -6.26
N ASN A 278 5.93 -13.97 -6.49
CA ASN A 278 7.20 -13.25 -6.50
C ASN A 278 7.88 -13.25 -5.12
N MET A 279 7.11 -13.12 -4.02
CA MET A 279 7.66 -13.24 -2.67
C MET A 279 8.20 -14.64 -2.39
N LEU A 280 7.47 -15.68 -2.78
CA LEU A 280 7.89 -17.08 -2.62
C LEU A 280 9.08 -17.42 -3.50
N HIS A 281 9.14 -16.90 -4.72
CA HIS A 281 10.32 -17.01 -5.58
C HIS A 281 11.56 -16.47 -4.87
N LEU A 282 11.47 -15.27 -4.32
CA LEU A 282 12.60 -14.62 -3.62
C LEU A 282 12.98 -15.33 -2.32
N CYS A 283 12.02 -15.77 -1.51
CA CYS A 283 12.33 -16.34 -0.19
C CYS A 283 12.53 -17.87 -0.16
N ASN A 284 12.01 -18.60 -1.15
CA ASN A 284 12.16 -20.05 -1.24
C ASN A 284 13.06 -20.51 -2.39
N GLY A 285 13.43 -19.61 -3.32
CA GLY A 285 14.19 -19.94 -4.52
C GLY A 285 13.40 -20.78 -5.53
N TRP A 286 12.07 -20.84 -5.42
CA TRP A 286 11.25 -21.61 -6.35
C TRP A 286 11.16 -20.93 -7.72
N PRO A 287 11.10 -21.67 -8.84
CA PRO A 287 10.69 -21.09 -10.11
C PRO A 287 9.32 -20.38 -9.97
N ILE A 288 9.09 -19.33 -10.75
CA ILE A 288 7.89 -18.50 -10.61
C ILE A 288 6.60 -19.31 -10.85
N GLU A 289 6.63 -20.28 -11.77
CA GLU A 289 5.52 -21.17 -12.08
C GLU A 289 5.18 -22.05 -10.86
N GLU A 290 6.19 -22.61 -10.20
CA GLU A 290 5.98 -23.42 -8.98
C GLU A 290 5.50 -22.53 -7.82
N ALA A 291 6.09 -21.35 -7.64
CA ALA A 291 5.65 -20.39 -6.62
C ALA A 291 4.18 -19.97 -6.83
N THR A 292 3.77 -19.77 -8.09
CA THR A 292 2.38 -19.45 -8.44
C THR A 292 1.43 -20.61 -8.09
N LYS A 293 1.80 -21.82 -8.46
CA LYS A 293 1.04 -23.03 -8.14
C LYS A 293 0.90 -23.21 -6.63
N GLN A 294 1.98 -23.11 -5.88
CA GLN A 294 1.98 -23.25 -4.42
C GLN A 294 1.13 -22.16 -3.73
N ALA A 295 1.15 -20.91 -4.24
CA ALA A 295 0.29 -19.84 -3.74
C ALA A 295 -1.19 -20.14 -3.98
N GLN A 296 -1.56 -20.67 -5.15
CA GLN A 296 -2.93 -21.10 -5.47
C GLN A 296 -3.37 -22.27 -4.59
N GLU A 297 -2.51 -23.28 -4.41
CA GLU A 297 -2.75 -24.44 -3.54
C GLU A 297 -2.92 -24.04 -2.08
N ALA A 298 -2.21 -23.00 -1.61
CA ALA A 298 -2.36 -22.51 -0.24
C ALA A 298 -3.77 -21.95 0.02
N ILE A 299 -4.40 -21.33 -0.99
CA ILE A 299 -5.80 -20.88 -0.92
C ILE A 299 -6.73 -22.10 -1.00
N SER A 300 -6.65 -22.87 -2.08
CA SER A 300 -7.61 -23.95 -2.37
C SER A 300 -7.62 -25.06 -1.32
N SER A 301 -6.51 -25.30 -0.62
CA SER A 301 -6.41 -26.24 0.50
C SER A 301 -6.86 -25.68 1.84
N GLY A 302 -7.18 -24.39 1.93
CA GLY A 302 -7.50 -23.69 3.18
C GLY A 302 -6.28 -23.37 4.07
N ARG A 303 -5.06 -23.76 3.67
CA ARG A 303 -3.83 -23.53 4.45
C ARG A 303 -3.59 -22.05 4.76
N ALA A 304 -3.79 -21.19 3.77
CA ALA A 304 -3.61 -19.73 3.94
C ALA A 304 -4.67 -19.15 4.88
N PHE A 305 -5.91 -19.64 4.84
CA PHE A 305 -6.95 -19.21 5.77
C PHE A 305 -6.65 -19.61 7.23
N GLU A 306 -6.25 -20.84 7.46
CA GLU A 306 -5.80 -21.28 8.79
C GLU A 306 -4.58 -20.49 9.29
N GLN A 307 -3.68 -20.10 8.37
CA GLN A 307 -2.55 -19.26 8.72
C GLN A 307 -2.99 -17.83 9.09
N MET A 308 -4.00 -17.27 8.42
CA MET A 308 -4.62 -16.00 8.82
C MET A 308 -5.16 -16.06 10.24
N LYS A 309 -5.87 -17.11 10.60
CA LYS A 309 -6.38 -17.32 11.98
C LYS A 309 -5.26 -17.33 13.01
N ARG A 310 -4.17 -18.07 12.75
CA ARG A 310 -3.00 -18.11 13.63
C ARG A 310 -2.37 -16.72 13.79
N TRP A 311 -2.24 -15.98 12.70
CA TRP A 311 -1.69 -14.63 12.72
C TRP A 311 -2.58 -13.67 13.54
N ILE A 312 -3.87 -13.63 13.26
CA ILE A 312 -4.81 -12.75 13.94
C ILE A 312 -4.87 -13.07 15.44
N ALA A 313 -4.97 -14.35 15.82
CA ALA A 313 -4.94 -14.80 17.21
C ALA A 313 -3.65 -14.38 17.94
N ALA A 314 -2.49 -14.51 17.30
CA ALA A 314 -1.21 -14.14 17.89
C ALA A 314 -1.07 -12.65 18.19
N GLN A 315 -1.83 -11.79 17.50
CA GLN A 315 -1.92 -10.34 17.76
C GLN A 315 -3.17 -9.95 18.55
N GLY A 316 -3.82 -10.90 19.24
CA GLY A 316 -4.94 -10.65 20.15
C GLY A 316 -6.30 -10.43 19.46
N GLY A 317 -6.37 -10.57 18.13
CA GLY A 317 -7.61 -10.42 17.39
C GLY A 317 -8.58 -11.59 17.60
N ASP A 318 -9.87 -11.28 17.62
CA ASP A 318 -10.93 -12.28 17.71
C ASP A 318 -11.05 -13.07 16.40
N VAL A 319 -10.63 -14.32 16.40
CA VAL A 319 -10.68 -15.20 15.22
C VAL A 319 -12.09 -15.63 14.85
N ALA A 320 -13.07 -15.50 15.73
CA ALA A 320 -14.46 -15.83 15.42
C ALA A 320 -15.01 -15.00 14.27
N VAL A 321 -14.52 -13.76 14.10
CA VAL A 321 -14.92 -12.89 12.99
C VAL A 321 -14.41 -13.39 11.63
N LEU A 322 -13.42 -14.27 11.60
CA LEU A 322 -12.93 -14.87 10.37
C LEU A 322 -13.76 -16.08 9.93
N ASP A 323 -14.33 -16.80 10.91
CA ASP A 323 -15.26 -17.90 10.64
C ASP A 323 -16.67 -17.39 10.34
N ASN A 324 -17.06 -16.26 10.93
CA ASN A 324 -18.32 -15.57 10.68
C ASN A 324 -18.08 -14.07 10.49
N VAL A 325 -17.92 -13.65 9.25
CA VAL A 325 -17.62 -12.25 8.88
C VAL A 325 -18.75 -11.26 9.24
N ASP A 326 -19.94 -11.74 9.58
CA ASP A 326 -21.02 -10.88 10.05
C ASP A 326 -20.81 -10.38 11.49
N LEU A 327 -19.83 -10.91 12.20
CA LEU A 327 -19.36 -10.40 13.50
C LEU A 327 -18.40 -9.20 13.38
N LEU A 328 -17.90 -8.90 12.19
CA LEU A 328 -17.14 -7.66 11.92
C LEU A 328 -18.05 -6.43 12.11
N PRO A 329 -17.49 -5.24 12.39
CA PRO A 329 -18.27 -4.01 12.49
C PRO A 329 -19.19 -3.81 11.27
N GLN A 330 -20.45 -3.52 11.51
CA GLN A 330 -21.46 -3.30 10.48
C GLN A 330 -22.10 -1.93 10.65
N ALA A 331 -22.24 -1.21 9.54
CA ALA A 331 -22.92 0.08 9.54
C ALA A 331 -24.43 -0.08 9.70
N SER A 332 -25.04 0.83 10.46
CA SER A 332 -26.47 0.85 10.69
C SER A 332 -27.30 1.19 9.47
N VAL A 333 -26.71 1.89 8.51
CA VAL A 333 -27.33 2.26 7.23
C VAL A 333 -26.61 1.58 6.09
N GLN A 334 -27.39 0.88 5.26
CA GLN A 334 -26.95 0.27 4.01
C GLN A 334 -27.84 0.82 2.89
N TYR A 335 -27.29 1.72 2.07
CA TYR A 335 -28.03 2.42 1.02
C TYR A 335 -27.66 1.87 -0.36
N GLU A 336 -28.66 1.36 -1.08
CA GLU A 336 -28.48 0.90 -2.44
C GLU A 336 -28.42 2.07 -3.44
N LEU A 337 -27.24 2.32 -4.00
CA LEU A 337 -27.04 3.31 -5.04
C LEU A 337 -27.44 2.72 -6.41
N LYS A 338 -28.36 3.41 -7.08
CA LYS A 338 -28.94 2.94 -8.33
C LYS A 338 -28.33 3.62 -9.56
N ALA A 339 -28.28 2.87 -10.67
CA ALA A 339 -27.86 3.42 -11.97
C ALA A 339 -28.85 4.49 -12.46
N PRO A 340 -28.40 5.72 -12.76
CA PRO A 340 -29.28 6.79 -13.24
C PRO A 340 -29.74 6.56 -14.69
N GLN A 341 -29.04 5.74 -15.44
CA GLN A 341 -29.31 5.41 -16.84
C GLN A 341 -28.84 4.01 -17.21
N ALA A 342 -29.27 3.50 -18.35
CA ALA A 342 -28.75 2.28 -18.95
C ALA A 342 -27.49 2.56 -19.79
N GLY A 343 -26.58 1.59 -19.90
CA GLY A 343 -25.35 1.68 -20.71
C GLY A 343 -24.27 0.75 -20.21
N TYR A 344 -23.05 0.97 -20.68
CA TYR A 344 -21.86 0.31 -20.16
C TYR A 344 -21.10 1.27 -19.22
N ILE A 345 -20.55 0.73 -18.15
CA ILE A 345 -19.58 1.46 -17.32
C ILE A 345 -18.25 1.45 -18.08
N HIS A 346 -17.96 2.53 -18.82
CA HIS A 346 -16.71 2.64 -19.59
C HIS A 346 -15.48 2.83 -18.72
N HIS A 347 -15.65 3.56 -17.61
CA HIS A 347 -14.60 3.78 -16.63
C HIS A 347 -15.22 4.09 -15.27
N MET A 348 -14.59 3.57 -14.24
CA MET A 348 -14.91 3.89 -12.84
C MET A 348 -13.64 4.44 -12.20
N ASP A 349 -13.59 5.77 -12.01
CA ASP A 349 -12.45 6.45 -11.41
C ASP A 349 -12.23 5.97 -9.97
N ALA A 350 -11.15 5.22 -9.76
CA ALA A 350 -10.87 4.59 -8.48
C ALA A 350 -10.61 5.65 -7.37
N GLN A 351 -10.01 6.80 -7.68
CA GLN A 351 -9.79 7.86 -6.71
C GLN A 351 -11.13 8.40 -6.18
N LYS A 352 -12.06 8.74 -7.06
CA LYS A 352 -13.39 9.22 -6.67
C LYS A 352 -14.19 8.19 -5.87
N ILE A 353 -14.07 6.91 -6.19
CA ILE A 353 -14.67 5.84 -5.39
C ILE A 353 -14.07 5.83 -3.98
N GLY A 354 -12.75 5.95 -3.86
CA GLY A 354 -12.08 6.08 -2.56
C GLY A 354 -12.50 7.33 -1.78
N GLU A 355 -12.66 8.47 -2.47
CA GLU A 355 -13.16 9.72 -1.88
C GLU A 355 -14.60 9.57 -1.38
N SER A 356 -15.48 8.92 -2.16
CA SER A 356 -16.84 8.60 -1.75
C SER A 356 -16.85 7.72 -0.50
N SER A 357 -16.00 6.69 -0.44
CA SER A 357 -15.84 5.84 0.76
C SER A 357 -15.34 6.63 1.98
N ALA A 358 -14.42 7.57 1.78
CA ALA A 358 -13.93 8.44 2.86
C ALA A 358 -15.01 9.39 3.39
N ILE A 359 -15.90 9.90 2.51
CA ILE A 359 -17.06 10.74 2.89
C ILE A 359 -18.02 9.95 3.81
N LEU A 360 -18.24 8.66 3.53
CA LEU A 360 -19.08 7.78 4.35
C LEU A 360 -18.50 7.52 5.76
N GLY A 361 -17.20 7.79 5.97
CA GLY A 361 -16.53 7.60 7.26
C GLY A 361 -15.36 6.61 7.23
N ALA A 362 -15.09 5.92 6.11
CA ALA A 362 -14.04 4.90 6.02
C ALA A 362 -12.61 5.47 5.95
N GLY A 363 -12.44 6.77 5.70
CA GLY A 363 -11.13 7.42 5.56
C GLY A 363 -10.97 8.64 6.46
N ARG A 364 -9.75 9.23 6.44
CA ARG A 364 -9.40 10.47 7.17
C ARG A 364 -9.12 11.60 6.18
N LYS A 365 -9.69 12.77 6.44
CA LYS A 365 -9.28 14.03 5.79
C LYS A 365 -8.10 14.66 6.52
N THR A 366 -8.08 14.51 7.84
CA THR A 366 -6.99 14.98 8.72
C THR A 366 -6.48 13.83 9.59
N LYS A 367 -5.29 13.99 10.18
CA LYS A 367 -4.70 12.96 11.06
C LYS A 367 -5.52 12.68 12.32
N ASP A 368 -6.34 13.64 12.73
CA ASP A 368 -7.13 13.60 13.97
C ASP A 368 -8.54 13.02 13.75
N ASP A 369 -8.93 12.77 12.49
CA ASP A 369 -10.24 12.21 12.19
C ASP A 369 -10.35 10.76 12.68
N VAL A 370 -11.49 10.45 13.30
CA VAL A 370 -11.82 9.08 13.72
C VAL A 370 -12.46 8.34 12.55
N ILE A 371 -11.86 7.22 12.17
CA ILE A 371 -12.43 6.32 11.17
C ILE A 371 -13.58 5.52 11.78
N ASP A 372 -14.63 5.38 10.99
CA ASP A 372 -15.69 4.39 11.22
C ASP A 372 -15.29 3.07 10.55
N PRO A 373 -14.97 2.01 11.31
CA PRO A 373 -14.53 0.74 10.74
C PRO A 373 -15.60 0.03 9.90
N ALA A 374 -16.90 0.35 10.13
CA ALA A 374 -18.03 -0.26 9.43
C ALA A 374 -18.37 0.45 8.11
N ALA A 375 -17.90 1.70 7.95
CA ALA A 375 -18.21 2.50 6.77
C ALA A 375 -17.46 2.03 5.52
N GLY A 376 -18.09 2.26 4.35
CA GLY A 376 -17.47 1.95 3.07
C GLY A 376 -18.45 1.70 1.95
N ILE A 377 -17.98 1.02 0.92
CA ILE A 377 -18.72 0.74 -0.32
C ILE A 377 -18.55 -0.73 -0.70
N VAL A 378 -19.66 -1.39 -1.01
CA VAL A 378 -19.68 -2.70 -1.66
C VAL A 378 -20.14 -2.50 -3.09
N LEU A 379 -19.23 -2.59 -4.05
CA LEU A 379 -19.55 -2.51 -5.48
C LEU A 379 -20.38 -3.74 -5.90
N LYS A 380 -21.32 -3.53 -6.81
CA LYS A 380 -22.05 -4.60 -7.50
C LYS A 380 -21.63 -4.69 -8.95
N GLU A 381 -21.22 -3.56 -9.52
CA GLU A 381 -20.79 -3.43 -10.90
C GLU A 381 -19.47 -2.65 -10.98
N LYS A 382 -18.65 -2.93 -11.97
CA LYS A 382 -17.36 -2.28 -12.23
C LYS A 382 -17.22 -1.92 -13.71
N THR A 383 -16.11 -1.28 -14.06
CA THR A 383 -15.74 -1.01 -15.46
C THR A 383 -15.91 -2.25 -16.33
N GLY A 384 -16.58 -2.10 -17.47
CA GLY A 384 -16.92 -3.16 -18.42
C GLY A 384 -18.33 -3.73 -18.24
N ALA A 385 -18.98 -3.51 -17.11
CA ALA A 385 -20.33 -4.02 -16.87
C ALA A 385 -21.39 -3.30 -17.72
N LYS A 386 -22.37 -4.05 -18.22
CA LYS A 386 -23.59 -3.54 -18.82
C LYS A 386 -24.66 -3.42 -17.74
N VAL A 387 -25.26 -2.27 -17.61
CA VAL A 387 -26.26 -2.00 -16.58
C VAL A 387 -27.54 -1.43 -17.21
N VAL A 388 -28.65 -1.61 -16.50
CA VAL A 388 -29.93 -0.99 -16.84
C VAL A 388 -30.27 0.10 -15.82
N GLN A 389 -31.07 1.09 -16.22
CA GLN A 389 -31.53 2.13 -15.31
C GLN A 389 -32.23 1.51 -14.10
N GLY A 390 -31.90 2.00 -12.89
CA GLY A 390 -32.42 1.51 -11.62
C GLY A 390 -31.72 0.25 -11.06
N GLN A 391 -30.76 -0.34 -11.80
CA GLN A 391 -29.94 -1.45 -11.30
C GLN A 391 -29.03 -0.96 -10.17
N THR A 392 -28.81 -1.78 -9.14
CA THR A 392 -27.89 -1.45 -8.03
C THR A 392 -26.44 -1.48 -8.54
N LEU A 393 -25.75 -0.35 -8.44
CA LEU A 393 -24.33 -0.21 -8.77
C LEU A 393 -23.43 -0.54 -7.58
N ALA A 394 -23.87 -0.13 -6.38
CA ALA A 394 -23.15 -0.33 -5.14
C ALA A 394 -24.10 -0.27 -3.94
N VAL A 395 -23.61 -0.74 -2.80
CA VAL A 395 -24.24 -0.50 -1.49
C VAL A 395 -23.29 0.37 -0.68
N LEU A 396 -23.77 1.53 -0.23
CA LEU A 396 -23.05 2.47 0.62
C LEU A 396 -23.34 2.14 2.09
N HIS A 397 -22.28 1.97 2.87
CA HIS A 397 -22.36 1.62 4.30
C HIS A 397 -21.89 2.80 5.14
N THR A 398 -22.71 3.28 6.09
CA THR A 398 -22.36 4.40 6.96
C THR A 398 -23.21 4.43 8.24
N ASP A 399 -22.64 4.95 9.33
CA ASP A 399 -23.37 5.35 10.52
C ASP A 399 -23.73 6.85 10.52
N ARG A 400 -23.42 7.55 9.40
CA ARG A 400 -23.63 9.00 9.20
C ARG A 400 -24.53 9.23 7.98
N PRO A 401 -25.87 9.05 8.13
CA PRO A 401 -26.78 9.13 6.97
C PRO A 401 -26.78 10.49 6.27
N GLU A 402 -26.39 11.55 6.96
CA GLU A 402 -26.24 12.89 6.40
C GLU A 402 -25.14 12.98 5.32
N THR A 403 -24.20 12.04 5.26
CA THR A 403 -23.12 12.00 4.28
C THR A 403 -23.52 11.30 2.97
N LEU A 404 -24.64 10.60 2.94
CA LEU A 404 -25.05 9.76 1.81
C LEU A 404 -25.18 10.56 0.51
N ALA A 405 -25.82 11.72 0.55
CA ALA A 405 -26.05 12.52 -0.66
C ALA A 405 -24.72 12.97 -1.32
N ASP A 406 -23.74 13.40 -0.51
CA ASP A 406 -22.42 13.77 -1.00
C ASP A 406 -21.63 12.58 -1.50
N ALA A 407 -21.67 11.46 -0.80
CA ALA A 407 -21.00 10.23 -1.20
C ALA A 407 -21.58 9.69 -2.53
N GLU A 408 -22.91 9.65 -2.68
CA GLU A 408 -23.60 9.24 -3.90
C GLU A 408 -23.21 10.15 -5.08
N ARG A 409 -23.22 11.48 -4.88
CA ARG A 409 -22.82 12.43 -5.92
C ARG A 409 -21.39 12.14 -6.40
N VAL A 410 -20.42 12.02 -5.49
CA VAL A 410 -19.01 11.74 -5.83
C VAL A 410 -18.86 10.37 -6.49
N PHE A 411 -19.60 9.37 -6.04
CA PHE A 411 -19.61 8.04 -6.66
C PHE A 411 -20.12 8.10 -8.10
N LEU A 412 -21.23 8.79 -8.36
CA LEU A 412 -21.79 8.89 -9.72
C LEU A 412 -20.88 9.71 -10.65
N GLU A 413 -20.18 10.73 -10.14
CA GLU A 413 -19.15 11.45 -10.88
C GLU A 413 -17.92 10.59 -11.24
N ALA A 414 -17.70 9.49 -10.54
CA ALA A 414 -16.62 8.53 -10.86
C ALA A 414 -16.92 7.73 -12.14
N ILE A 415 -18.19 7.65 -12.55
CA ILE A 415 -18.61 6.76 -13.64
C ILE A 415 -18.67 7.52 -14.96
N ARG A 416 -17.88 7.05 -15.91
CA ARG A 416 -18.03 7.44 -17.32
C ARG A 416 -18.86 6.37 -18.04
N TRP A 417 -19.96 6.78 -18.62
CA TRP A 417 -20.88 5.92 -19.35
C TRP A 417 -20.52 5.80 -20.82
N GLY A 418 -20.86 4.69 -21.45
CA GLY A 418 -20.71 4.44 -22.89
C GLY A 418 -21.79 3.57 -23.45
N ALA A 419 -21.86 3.53 -24.79
CA ALA A 419 -22.83 2.72 -25.51
C ALA A 419 -22.34 1.28 -25.83
N ASP A 420 -21.02 1.06 -25.76
CA ASP A 420 -20.32 -0.17 -26.13
C ASP A 420 -19.42 -0.66 -24.99
N VAL A 421 -18.90 -1.88 -25.12
CA VAL A 421 -17.97 -2.47 -24.16
C VAL A 421 -16.61 -1.77 -24.25
N PRO A 422 -16.05 -1.23 -23.13
CA PRO A 422 -14.72 -0.67 -23.15
C PRO A 422 -13.65 -1.75 -23.38
N ALA A 423 -12.51 -1.35 -23.92
CA ALA A 423 -11.36 -2.24 -24.04
C ALA A 423 -10.90 -2.74 -22.66
N ALA A 424 -10.67 -4.04 -22.54
CA ALA A 424 -10.15 -4.64 -21.31
C ALA A 424 -8.73 -4.14 -21.04
N GLN A 425 -8.49 -3.74 -19.80
CA GLN A 425 -7.16 -3.34 -19.32
C GLN A 425 -6.48 -4.53 -18.62
N PRO A 426 -5.16 -4.71 -18.80
CA PRO A 426 -4.46 -5.76 -18.09
C PRO A 426 -4.46 -5.50 -16.58
N LEU A 427 -4.53 -6.58 -15.81
CA LEU A 427 -4.45 -6.53 -14.35
C LEU A 427 -3.03 -6.23 -13.87
N ILE A 428 -2.04 -6.80 -14.54
CA ILE A 428 -0.60 -6.61 -14.32
C ILE A 428 0.00 -6.04 -15.61
N TYR A 429 0.60 -4.87 -15.53
CA TYR A 429 1.26 -4.21 -16.65
C TYR A 429 2.65 -4.75 -16.93
N GLY A 430 3.31 -5.30 -15.93
CA GLY A 430 4.64 -5.88 -16.04
C GLY A 430 5.30 -6.12 -14.68
N ILE A 431 6.46 -6.78 -14.72
CA ILE A 431 7.29 -7.06 -13.54
C ILE A 431 8.71 -6.59 -13.86
N VAL A 432 9.27 -5.78 -12.97
CA VAL A 432 10.65 -5.27 -13.07
C VAL A 432 11.51 -6.03 -12.06
N THR A 433 12.56 -6.66 -12.58
CA THR A 433 13.50 -7.48 -11.78
C THR A 433 14.96 -7.00 -11.88
N GLU A 434 15.25 -6.05 -12.77
CA GLU A 434 16.61 -5.53 -13.02
C GLU A 434 16.64 -3.99 -13.08
#